data_4e74151ee80695e9b79376411e0144a0
#
_entry.id   4e74151ee80695e9b79376411e0144a0
#
_cell.length_a   1.000
_cell.length_b   1.000
_cell.length_c   1.000
_cell.angle_alpha   90.00
_cell.angle_beta   90.00
_cell.angle_gamma   90.00
#
_symmetry.space_group_name_H-M   'P 1'
#
loop_
_entity.id
_entity.type
_entity.pdbx_description
1 polymer ?
#
loop_
_entity_poly.entity_id
_entity_poly.type
_entity_poly.pdbx_seq_one_letter_code
_entity_poly.pdbx_strand_id
1 'polypeptide(L)' 'MEKRYVPVVVHIDEKGKKKPLAIEFEGKRYGIDKVVKREPAACNSVGGVGIKYTCVVWGKIRELWEEKEQWFVVTEN' A
#
# COMPACT_ATOMS: atom_id res chain seq x y z
N MET A 1 -6.52 -15.78 -3.10
CA MET A 1 -6.03 -14.43 -2.81
C MET A 1 -6.76 -13.41 -3.66
N GLU A 2 -6.99 -12.25 -3.12
CA GLU A 2 -7.83 -11.28 -3.75
C GLU A 2 -7.19 -9.91 -3.71
N LYS A 3 -7.21 -9.19 -4.85
CA LYS A 3 -6.78 -7.81 -4.93
C LYS A 3 -7.92 -6.94 -4.43
N ARG A 4 -7.64 -6.08 -3.46
CA ARG A 4 -8.65 -5.19 -2.92
C ARG A 4 -8.14 -3.76 -2.94
N TYR A 5 -8.79 -2.90 -3.72
CA TYR A 5 -8.43 -1.49 -3.76
C TYR A 5 -8.91 -0.81 -2.49
N VAL A 6 -8.06 0.04 -1.92
CA VAL A 6 -8.35 0.71 -0.65
C VAL A 6 -8.01 2.19 -0.76
N PRO A 7 -8.74 3.04 -0.02
CA PRO A 7 -8.34 4.44 0.09
C PRO A 7 -7.07 4.55 0.93
N VAL A 8 -6.20 5.47 0.53
CA VAL A 8 -4.93 5.69 1.22
C VAL A 8 -4.70 7.19 1.37
N VAL A 9 -4.26 7.61 2.55
CA VAL A 9 -3.83 8.98 2.76
C VAL A 9 -2.36 9.05 2.38
N VAL A 10 -2.03 9.92 1.45
CA VAL A 10 -0.68 9.99 0.87
C VAL A 10 -0.13 11.40 1.00
N HIS A 11 1.13 11.49 1.40
CA HIS A 11 1.89 12.73 1.36
C HIS A 11 2.74 12.72 0.11
N ILE A 12 2.64 13.77 -0.70
CA ILE A 12 3.44 13.93 -1.91
C ILE A 12 4.34 15.14 -1.69
N ASP A 13 5.66 14.93 -1.77
CA ASP A 13 6.60 16.01 -1.55
C ASP A 13 6.81 16.85 -2.82
N GLU A 14 7.66 17.88 -2.73
CA GLU A 14 7.90 18.79 -3.84
C GLU A 14 8.57 18.13 -5.05
N LYS A 15 9.11 16.94 -4.85
CA LYS A 15 9.74 16.16 -5.92
C LYS A 15 8.81 15.11 -6.49
N GLY A 16 7.56 15.06 -5.98
CA GLY A 16 6.59 14.09 -6.44
C GLY A 16 6.72 12.73 -5.77
N LYS A 17 7.56 12.61 -4.73
CA LYS A 17 7.72 11.33 -4.05
C LYS A 17 6.55 11.11 -3.12
N LYS A 18 5.95 9.93 -3.20
CA LYS A 18 4.76 9.58 -2.44
C LYS A 18 5.12 8.80 -1.19
N LYS A 19 4.47 9.15 -0.09
CA LYS A 19 4.63 8.44 1.18
C LYS A 19 3.25 8.13 1.73
N PRO A 20 2.84 6.86 1.77
CA PRO A 20 1.54 6.52 2.34
C PRO A 20 1.56 6.70 3.85
N LEU A 21 0.54 7.35 4.37
CA LEU A 21 0.45 7.67 5.80
C LEU A 21 -0.60 6.84 6.52
N ALA A 22 -1.66 6.44 5.83
CA ALA A 22 -2.73 5.67 6.44
C ALA A 22 -3.51 4.92 5.37
N ILE A 23 -4.08 3.79 5.75
CA ILE A 23 -4.90 2.95 4.88
C ILE A 23 -6.28 2.86 5.50
N GLU A 24 -7.33 2.94 4.68
CA GLU A 24 -8.68 2.64 5.15
C GLU A 24 -9.07 1.26 4.69
N PHE A 25 -9.47 0.43 5.63
CA PHE A 25 -9.83 -0.96 5.32
C PHE A 25 -11.03 -1.36 6.15
N GLU A 26 -12.09 -1.78 5.46
CA GLU A 26 -13.33 -2.21 6.10
C GLU A 26 -13.86 -1.19 7.11
N GLY A 27 -13.86 0.08 6.70
CA GLY A 27 -14.42 1.14 7.51
C GLY A 27 -13.53 1.66 8.62
N LYS A 28 -12.31 1.16 8.72
CA LYS A 28 -11.36 1.62 9.73
C LYS A 28 -10.14 2.23 9.09
N ARG A 29 -9.55 3.21 9.76
CA ARG A 29 -8.32 3.83 9.30
C ARG A 29 -7.14 3.30 10.11
N TYR A 30 -6.14 2.81 9.41
CA TYR A 30 -4.93 2.26 10.02
C TYR A 30 -3.76 3.15 9.66
N GLY A 31 -3.14 3.77 10.67
CA GLY A 31 -1.96 4.59 10.44
C GLY A 31 -0.76 3.72 10.09
N ILE A 32 0.05 4.20 9.16
CA ILE A 32 1.29 3.51 8.79
C ILE A 32 2.40 4.08 9.67
N ASP A 33 3.02 3.21 10.48
CA ASP A 33 4.07 3.65 11.40
C ASP A 33 5.32 4.04 10.65
N LYS A 34 5.69 3.26 9.64
CA LYS A 34 6.78 3.62 8.76
C LYS A 34 6.76 2.77 7.51
N VAL A 35 7.40 3.28 6.46
CA VAL A 35 7.63 2.55 5.22
C VAL A 35 9.05 2.03 5.29
N VAL A 36 9.20 0.71 5.31
CA VAL A 36 10.50 0.06 5.42
C VAL A 36 11.19 -0.01 4.07
N LYS A 37 10.41 -0.24 3.00
CA LYS A 37 10.97 -0.45 1.69
C LYS A 37 9.96 -0.06 0.62
N ARG A 38 10.46 0.46 -0.48
CA ARG A 38 9.65 0.85 -1.63
C ARG A 38 10.39 0.39 -2.88
N GLU A 39 9.73 -0.40 -3.71
CA GLU A 39 10.38 -0.95 -4.91
C GLU A 39 9.36 -1.23 -6.01
N PRO A 40 9.77 -1.10 -7.27
CA PRO A 40 8.93 -1.59 -8.37
C PRO A 40 8.81 -3.10 -8.27
N ALA A 41 7.62 -3.62 -8.48
CA ALA A 41 7.41 -5.07 -8.38
C ALA A 41 6.14 -5.48 -9.09
N ALA A 42 6.09 -6.76 -9.47
CA ALA A 42 4.89 -7.36 -10.00
C ALA A 42 4.22 -8.12 -8.87
N CYS A 43 2.89 -8.04 -8.81
CA CYS A 43 2.14 -8.79 -7.82
C CYS A 43 1.70 -10.10 -8.46
N ASN A 44 2.47 -11.16 -8.23
CA ASN A 44 2.23 -12.42 -8.90
C ASN A 44 0.97 -13.14 -8.45
N SER A 45 0.53 -12.90 -7.22
CA SER A 45 -0.62 -13.62 -6.68
C SER A 45 -1.94 -13.17 -7.27
N VAL A 46 -2.08 -11.89 -7.62
CA VAL A 46 -3.35 -11.36 -8.14
C VAL A 46 -3.17 -10.63 -9.47
N GLY A 47 -1.94 -10.56 -9.98
CA GLY A 47 -1.64 -9.81 -11.19
C GLY A 47 -1.48 -8.33 -10.91
N GLY A 48 -0.77 -7.64 -11.80
CA GLY A 48 -0.55 -6.22 -11.65
C GLY A 48 0.92 -5.90 -11.52
N VAL A 49 1.30 -4.71 -11.98
CA VAL A 49 2.65 -4.21 -11.90
C VAL A 49 2.58 -2.81 -11.33
N GLY A 50 3.38 -2.53 -10.33
CA GLY A 50 3.36 -1.23 -9.71
C GLY A 50 4.49 -1.05 -8.73
N ILE A 51 4.25 -0.23 -7.74
CA ILE A 51 5.22 0.01 -6.68
C ILE A 51 4.73 -0.70 -5.42
N LYS A 52 5.59 -1.53 -4.85
CA LYS A 52 5.27 -2.21 -3.60
C LYS A 52 5.90 -1.46 -2.44
N TYR A 53 5.09 -1.14 -1.45
CA TYR A 53 5.53 -0.49 -0.22
C TYR A 53 5.44 -1.52 0.90
N THR A 54 6.58 -1.80 1.53
CA THR A 54 6.59 -2.66 2.70
C THR A 54 6.47 -1.75 3.91
N CYS A 55 5.40 -1.89 4.64
CA CYS A 55 5.03 -0.95 5.71
C CYS A 55 4.91 -1.66 7.05
N VAL A 56 5.09 -0.89 8.12
CA VAL A 56 4.76 -1.35 9.46
C VAL A 56 3.44 -0.71 9.83
N VAL A 57 2.43 -1.53 10.10
CA VAL A 57 1.11 -1.08 10.49
C VAL A 57 0.72 -1.81 11.76
N TRP A 58 0.50 -1.06 12.85
CA TRP A 58 0.18 -1.66 14.14
C TRP A 58 1.19 -2.74 14.56
N GLY A 59 2.49 -2.44 14.33
CA GLY A 59 3.56 -3.35 14.72
C GLY A 59 3.73 -4.56 13.82
N LYS A 60 3.00 -4.66 12.72
CA LYS A 60 3.10 -5.80 11.81
C LYS A 60 3.53 -5.33 10.43
N ILE A 61 4.27 -6.19 9.74
CA ILE A 61 4.69 -5.91 8.36
C ILE A 61 3.52 -6.16 7.43
N ARG A 62 3.22 -5.16 6.60
CA ARG A 62 2.15 -5.25 5.61
C ARG A 62 2.66 -4.75 4.28
N GLU A 63 2.15 -5.31 3.19
CA GLU A 63 2.48 -4.87 1.85
C GLU A 63 1.33 -4.07 1.28
N LEU A 64 1.65 -2.91 0.72
CA LEU A 64 0.70 -2.02 0.09
C LEU A 64 1.21 -1.74 -1.32
N TRP A 65 0.32 -1.78 -2.28
CA TRP A 65 0.69 -1.64 -3.69
C TRP A 65 0.05 -0.41 -4.29
N GLU A 66 0.81 0.28 -5.12
CA GLU A 66 0.28 1.39 -5.92
C GLU A 66 0.34 1.00 -7.39
N GLU A 67 -0.80 1.11 -8.09
CA GLU A 67 -0.89 0.78 -9.49
C GLU A 67 -1.72 1.87 -10.17
N LYS A 68 -1.09 2.65 -11.06
CA LYS A 68 -1.80 3.70 -11.80
C LYS A 68 -2.64 4.59 -10.89
N GLU A 69 -2.03 5.11 -9.84
CA GLU A 69 -2.65 6.01 -8.88
C GLU A 69 -3.78 5.39 -8.05
N GLN A 70 -3.91 4.08 -8.08
CA GLN A 70 -4.80 3.36 -7.20
C GLN A 70 -3.96 2.50 -6.25
N TRP A 71 -4.49 2.27 -5.04
CA TRP A 71 -3.77 1.52 -4.03
C TRP A 71 -4.53 0.27 -3.69
N PHE A 72 -3.82 -0.85 -3.53
CA PHE A 72 -4.49 -2.08 -3.17
C PHE A 72 -3.68 -2.90 -2.19
N VAL A 73 -4.37 -3.78 -1.49
CA VAL A 73 -3.76 -4.79 -0.65
C VAL A 73 -4.22 -6.14 -1.17
N VAL A 74 -3.49 -7.18 -0.81
CA VAL A 74 -3.85 -8.54 -1.16
C VAL A 74 -4.40 -9.22 0.07
N THR A 75 -5.63 -9.70 0.00
CA THR A 75 -6.27 -10.38 1.11
C THR A 75 -6.39 -11.86 0.80
N GLU A 76 -6.39 -12.65 1.84
CA GLU A 76 -6.67 -14.06 1.70
C GLU A 76 -8.13 -14.28 1.95
N ASN A 77 -8.74 -14.82 1.07
CA ASN A 77 -10.06 -15.23 1.22
C ASN A 77 -10.97 -15.01 0.34
#